data_67a334bf9d82da60e5ba785ca5cd8056
#
_entry.id   67a334bf9d82da60e5ba785ca5cd8056
#
_cell.length_a   1.000
_cell.length_b   1.000
_cell.length_c   1.000
_cell.angle_alpha   90.00
_cell.angle_beta   90.00
_cell.angle_gamma   90.00
#
_symmetry.space_group_name_H-M   'P 1'
#
loop_
_entity.id
_entity.type
_entity.pdbx_description
1 polymer ?
#
loop_
_entity_poly.entity_id
_entity_poly.type
_entity_poly.pdbx_seq_one_letter_code
_entity_poly.pdbx_strand_id
1 'polypeptide(L)'
;ISLLLWVLCTSVTLFAQKSTTVKGFVKHKRTPEITLFEIENGDMKVYATATMGRDSSYRFTFIPKKTGFYAVGDRRMSFPIYVKGGEEINIDLLEKKAMLTGKNTKENQALYQWEDFANSIRYQSIVPMVMQTTYKEFFPEFTQFVTKLDSIKGAIKSGDPKFDELIRKKIDYDVDYYAMMFLMTPRTVHPQRSDWPAFYSTIVSDKKFTSTDVLQFPRGINMVLAYTNFATMSGSDRKGADALNNNQLKGETLLWTFAASAKFYPEYEIFIEQNDAILTPDQKERAKAIAMKLRPSEAGKPAKNFTYPDINGKEVSLSDFKGKVVVVDVWATWCGPCKGELPFLKKLEEEMHGKDVVFIGVSLDEAKDKQKWIDFVKKEDLKGVQLHASGWSQIARDYEIKGIPRFMLFDKKGNVVTENAPRPSNPMLKKMIEEELKK
;
A
#
# COMPACT_ATOMS: atom_id res chain seq x y z
N ILE A 1 -52.24 -22.16 -38.52
CA ILE A 1 -51.22 -22.65 -37.54
C ILE A 1 -50.71 -21.40 -36.80
N SER A 2 -51.31 -21.13 -35.63
CA SER A 2 -50.95 -19.94 -34.77
C SER A 2 -49.87 -20.37 -33.78
N LEU A 3 -48.67 -19.78 -33.88
CA LEU A 3 -47.63 -19.93 -32.90
C LEU A 3 -47.87 -18.95 -31.72
N LEU A 4 -48.25 -19.47 -30.57
CA LEU A 4 -48.26 -18.69 -29.32
C LEU A 4 -46.82 -18.60 -28.79
N LEU A 5 -46.22 -17.42 -28.84
CA LEU A 5 -44.98 -17.07 -28.09
C LEU A 5 -45.34 -16.90 -26.61
N TRP A 6 -44.88 -17.81 -25.77
CA TRP A 6 -44.85 -17.64 -24.33
C TRP A 6 -43.66 -16.78 -23.97
N VAL A 7 -43.91 -15.51 -23.58
CA VAL A 7 -42.90 -14.64 -22.96
C VAL A 7 -42.85 -15.02 -21.49
N LEU A 8 -41.80 -15.70 -21.07
CA LEU A 8 -41.48 -15.90 -19.68
C LEU A 8 -40.97 -14.57 -19.13
N CYS A 9 -41.85 -13.81 -18.49
CA CYS A 9 -41.44 -12.72 -17.59
C CYS A 9 -40.81 -13.28 -16.34
N THR A 10 -39.48 -13.41 -16.30
CA THR A 10 -38.75 -13.60 -15.08
C THR A 10 -38.80 -12.27 -14.31
N SER A 11 -39.70 -12.18 -13.34
CA SER A 11 -39.72 -11.10 -12.37
C SER A 11 -38.44 -11.16 -11.53
N VAL A 12 -37.45 -10.36 -11.90
CA VAL A 12 -36.34 -10.05 -11.01
C VAL A 12 -36.93 -9.21 -9.89
N THR A 13 -37.24 -9.83 -8.76
CA THR A 13 -37.55 -9.13 -7.52
C THR A 13 -36.28 -8.38 -7.09
N LEU A 14 -36.17 -7.14 -7.48
CA LEU A 14 -35.26 -6.20 -6.85
C LEU A 14 -35.72 -6.05 -5.39
N PHE A 15 -35.09 -6.80 -4.48
CA PHE A 15 -35.20 -6.50 -3.07
C PHE A 15 -34.60 -5.10 -2.87
N ALA A 16 -35.45 -4.10 -2.65
CA ALA A 16 -35.00 -2.77 -2.28
C ALA A 16 -34.13 -2.93 -1.01
N GLN A 17 -32.83 -2.71 -1.15
CA GLN A 17 -31.90 -2.75 -0.02
C GLN A 17 -32.35 -1.70 1.00
N LYS A 18 -32.60 -2.12 2.24
CA LYS A 18 -33.10 -1.26 3.30
C LYS A 18 -31.96 -0.40 3.87
N SER A 19 -32.27 0.86 4.15
CA SER A 19 -31.32 1.78 4.78
C SER A 19 -30.94 1.34 6.19
N THR A 20 -29.65 1.31 6.49
CA THR A 20 -29.08 1.05 7.81
C THR A 20 -28.63 2.35 8.47
N THR A 21 -28.80 2.47 9.77
CA THR A 21 -28.29 3.58 10.57
C THR A 21 -27.22 3.09 11.53
N VAL A 22 -26.07 3.74 11.53
CA VAL A 22 -25.01 3.56 12.55
C VAL A 22 -24.85 4.87 13.30
N LYS A 23 -24.99 4.86 14.62
CA LYS A 23 -24.94 6.07 15.45
C LYS A 23 -24.38 5.81 16.85
N GLY A 24 -23.93 6.88 17.50
CA GLY A 24 -23.44 6.84 18.86
C GLY A 24 -22.69 8.12 19.22
N PHE A 25 -21.86 8.03 20.26
CA PHE A 25 -21.07 9.13 20.79
C PHE A 25 -19.58 8.80 20.73
N VAL A 26 -18.76 9.82 20.48
CA VAL A 26 -17.30 9.73 20.58
C VAL A 26 -16.87 10.25 21.95
N LYS A 27 -16.36 9.38 22.79
CA LYS A 27 -15.94 9.69 24.16
C LYS A 27 -14.42 9.87 24.27
N HIS A 28 -13.79 10.34 23.21
CA HIS A 28 -12.37 10.70 23.18
C HIS A 28 -12.14 11.93 22.26
N LYS A 29 -11.09 12.71 22.51
CA LYS A 29 -10.87 14.02 21.86
C LYS A 29 -10.02 13.98 20.57
N ARG A 30 -9.97 12.91 19.80
CA ARG A 30 -8.91 12.73 18.79
C ARG A 30 -9.21 13.25 17.38
N THR A 31 -10.45 13.27 16.94
CA THR A 31 -10.76 13.70 15.56
C THR A 31 -12.09 14.46 15.50
N PRO A 32 -12.22 15.50 14.64
CA PRO A 32 -13.48 16.16 14.39
C PRO A 32 -14.42 15.34 13.51
N GLU A 33 -13.94 14.28 12.89
CA GLU A 33 -14.66 13.47 11.91
C GLU A 33 -14.55 11.99 12.25
N ILE A 34 -15.63 11.27 12.01
CA ILE A 34 -15.73 9.82 12.10
C ILE A 34 -15.98 9.26 10.70
N THR A 35 -15.32 8.15 10.41
CA THR A 35 -15.43 7.47 9.13
C THR A 35 -16.13 6.13 9.29
N LEU A 36 -17.05 5.85 8.38
CA LEU A 36 -17.58 4.52 8.12
C LEU A 36 -16.75 3.89 6.98
N PHE A 37 -16.23 2.71 7.22
CA PHE A 37 -15.45 1.96 6.24
C PHE A 37 -16.22 0.75 5.75
N GLU A 38 -16.18 0.50 4.45
CA GLU A 38 -16.51 -0.78 3.84
C GLU A 38 -15.25 -1.64 3.71
N ILE A 39 -15.44 -2.96 3.60
CA ILE A 39 -14.32 -3.90 3.47
C ILE A 39 -14.24 -4.42 2.05
N GLU A 40 -13.14 -4.12 1.38
CA GLU A 40 -12.81 -4.61 0.05
C GLU A 40 -11.48 -5.36 0.07
N ASN A 41 -11.49 -6.64 -0.27
CA ASN A 41 -10.29 -7.49 -0.29
C ASN A 41 -9.47 -7.41 1.03
N GLY A 42 -10.16 -7.34 2.16
CA GLY A 42 -9.54 -7.25 3.49
C GLY A 42 -9.01 -5.86 3.87
N ASP A 43 -9.14 -4.86 2.98
CA ASP A 43 -8.77 -3.47 3.25
C ASP A 43 -9.99 -2.62 3.61
N MET A 44 -9.78 -1.61 4.44
CA MET A 44 -10.81 -0.66 4.85
C MET A 44 -10.85 0.53 3.88
N LYS A 45 -11.90 0.61 3.06
CA LYS A 45 -12.16 1.72 2.15
C LYS A 45 -13.15 2.70 2.77
N VAL A 46 -12.88 3.98 2.62
CA VAL A 46 -13.81 5.03 3.10
C VAL A 46 -15.13 4.89 2.36
N TYR A 47 -16.20 4.57 3.08
CA TYR A 47 -17.56 4.57 2.57
C TYR A 47 -18.23 5.94 2.74
N ALA A 48 -18.12 6.50 3.95
CA ALA A 48 -18.66 7.82 4.28
C ALA A 48 -17.90 8.45 5.46
N THR A 49 -17.92 9.76 5.55
CA THR A 49 -17.38 10.52 6.69
C THR A 49 -18.49 11.39 7.29
N ALA A 50 -18.58 11.45 8.61
CA ALA A 50 -19.52 12.27 9.34
C ALA A 50 -18.78 13.23 10.29
N THR A 51 -19.14 14.50 10.27
CA THR A 51 -18.70 15.48 11.26
C THR A 51 -19.42 15.23 12.59
N MET A 52 -18.70 15.29 13.71
CA MET A 52 -19.30 15.15 15.02
C MET A 52 -20.21 16.31 15.37
N GLY A 53 -21.34 16.02 16.00
CA GLY A 53 -22.19 17.01 16.65
C GLY A 53 -21.46 17.71 17.81
N ARG A 54 -22.00 18.85 18.26
CA ARG A 54 -21.44 19.59 19.43
C ARG A 54 -21.45 18.77 20.73
N ASP A 55 -22.36 17.80 20.82
CA ASP A 55 -22.49 16.83 21.91
C ASP A 55 -21.62 15.59 21.71
N SER A 56 -20.73 15.58 20.72
CA SER A 56 -19.90 14.45 20.29
C SER A 56 -20.69 13.28 19.72
N SER A 57 -21.92 13.47 19.29
CA SER A 57 -22.71 12.47 18.57
C SER A 57 -22.26 12.33 17.12
N TYR A 58 -22.45 11.16 16.54
CA TYR A 58 -22.30 10.90 15.11
C TYR A 58 -23.43 10.02 14.58
N ARG A 59 -23.71 10.11 13.28
CA ARG A 59 -24.72 9.30 12.61
C ARG A 59 -24.34 9.09 11.14
N PHE A 60 -24.45 7.83 10.70
CA PHE A 60 -24.48 7.44 9.30
C PHE A 60 -25.84 6.83 8.99
N THR A 61 -26.41 7.20 7.83
CA THR A 61 -27.60 6.54 7.28
C THR A 61 -27.26 6.20 5.83
N PHE A 62 -27.26 4.92 5.49
CA PHE A 62 -26.77 4.45 4.21
C PHE A 62 -27.42 3.14 3.78
N ILE A 63 -27.36 2.84 2.49
CA ILE A 63 -27.74 1.55 1.94
C ILE A 63 -26.46 0.71 1.79
N PRO A 64 -26.29 -0.39 2.55
CA PRO A 64 -25.08 -1.19 2.45
C PRO A 64 -24.99 -1.87 1.07
N LYS A 65 -23.81 -1.86 0.46
CA LYS A 65 -23.58 -2.55 -0.82
C LYS A 65 -23.72 -4.06 -0.72
N LYS A 66 -23.40 -4.62 0.45
CA LYS A 66 -23.49 -6.05 0.76
C LYS A 66 -23.71 -6.28 2.24
N THR A 67 -24.29 -7.42 2.59
CA THR A 67 -24.23 -7.94 3.96
C THR A 67 -22.79 -8.33 4.31
N GLY A 68 -22.30 -7.91 5.48
CA GLY A 68 -20.95 -8.25 5.90
C GLY A 68 -20.38 -7.28 6.92
N PHE A 69 -19.06 -7.37 7.10
CA PHE A 69 -18.34 -6.50 8.00
C PHE A 69 -18.12 -5.12 7.39
N TYR A 70 -18.31 -4.12 8.21
CA TYR A 70 -17.91 -2.73 8.04
C TYR A 70 -17.08 -2.33 9.27
N ALA A 71 -16.55 -1.12 9.28
CA ALA A 71 -15.89 -0.58 10.48
C ALA A 71 -16.24 0.89 10.67
N VAL A 72 -16.28 1.35 11.93
CA VAL A 72 -16.54 2.75 12.28
C VAL A 72 -15.45 3.27 13.21
N GLY A 73 -14.99 4.50 12.96
CA GLY A 73 -13.91 5.12 13.73
C GLY A 73 -13.05 6.05 12.90
N ASP A 74 -11.76 6.08 13.18
CA ASP A 74 -10.75 6.74 12.35
C ASP A 74 -9.77 5.70 11.77
N ARG A 75 -8.81 6.14 10.93
CA ARG A 75 -7.82 5.24 10.32
C ARG A 75 -6.90 4.54 11.34
N ARG A 76 -6.71 5.14 12.52
CA ARG A 76 -5.84 4.58 13.58
C ARG A 76 -6.63 3.65 14.47
N MET A 77 -7.86 4.03 14.80
CA MET A 77 -8.73 3.29 15.71
C MET A 77 -10.13 3.17 15.12
N SER A 78 -10.41 2.02 14.54
CA SER A 78 -11.70 1.64 13.99
C SER A 78 -12.16 0.32 14.57
N PHE A 79 -13.48 0.19 14.68
CA PHE A 79 -14.13 -0.93 15.35
C PHE A 79 -15.08 -1.63 14.38
N PRO A 80 -15.06 -2.96 14.31
CA PRO A 80 -15.91 -3.71 13.40
C PRO A 80 -17.37 -3.62 13.77
N ILE A 81 -18.22 -3.62 12.76
CA ILE A 81 -19.68 -3.81 12.87
C ILE A 81 -20.12 -4.78 11.78
N TYR A 82 -21.21 -5.54 12.03
CA TYR A 82 -21.80 -6.41 11.03
C TYR A 82 -23.11 -5.83 10.55
N VAL A 83 -23.25 -5.65 9.24
CA VAL A 83 -24.38 -4.95 8.60
C VAL A 83 -25.10 -5.90 7.66
N LYS A 84 -26.46 -5.95 7.75
CA LYS A 84 -27.33 -6.76 6.88
C LYS A 84 -28.22 -5.91 5.98
N GLY A 85 -28.52 -4.70 6.41
CA GLY A 85 -29.45 -3.78 5.77
C GLY A 85 -30.80 -3.70 6.49
N GLY A 86 -31.19 -2.46 6.83
CA GLY A 86 -32.45 -2.16 7.51
C GLY A 86 -32.41 -2.12 9.04
N GLU A 87 -31.24 -2.30 9.63
CA GLU A 87 -31.04 -2.24 11.08
C GLU A 87 -30.53 -0.88 11.57
N GLU A 88 -30.67 -0.68 12.87
CA GLU A 88 -29.99 0.39 13.58
C GLU A 88 -28.89 -0.22 14.48
N ILE A 89 -27.68 0.31 14.37
CA ILE A 89 -26.50 -0.07 15.16
C ILE A 89 -26.13 1.11 16.05
N ASN A 90 -26.19 0.89 17.35
CA ASN A 90 -25.88 1.88 18.37
C ASN A 90 -24.55 1.55 19.02
N ILE A 91 -23.51 2.38 18.77
CA ILE A 91 -22.15 2.08 19.22
C ILE A 91 -21.41 3.36 19.62
N ASP A 92 -20.96 3.42 20.85
CA ASP A 92 -20.11 4.49 21.38
C ASP A 92 -18.64 4.16 21.16
N LEU A 93 -17.87 5.14 20.73
CA LEU A 93 -16.43 5.04 20.47
C LEU A 93 -15.67 5.64 21.66
N LEU A 94 -14.96 4.79 22.41
CA LEU A 94 -14.13 5.17 23.54
C LEU A 94 -12.65 5.20 23.11
N GLU A 95 -11.78 5.68 23.97
CA GLU A 95 -10.36 5.81 23.66
C GLU A 95 -9.66 4.50 23.28
N LYS A 96 -10.03 3.39 23.92
CA LYS A 96 -9.36 2.07 23.76
C LYS A 96 -10.27 0.98 23.22
N LYS A 97 -11.56 1.21 23.19
CA LYS A 97 -12.57 0.24 22.73
C LYS A 97 -13.82 0.95 22.22
N ALA A 98 -14.70 0.20 21.56
CA ALA A 98 -16.07 0.64 21.34
C ALA A 98 -17.03 -0.17 22.21
N MET A 99 -18.23 0.34 22.42
CA MET A 99 -19.24 -0.28 23.25
C MET A 99 -20.62 -0.16 22.59
N LEU A 100 -21.30 -1.29 22.46
CA LEU A 100 -22.69 -1.26 22.01
C LEU A 100 -23.58 -0.59 23.06
N THR A 101 -24.51 0.25 22.61
CA THR A 101 -25.48 0.93 23.45
C THR A 101 -26.89 0.67 22.91
N GLY A 102 -27.90 0.71 23.75
CA GLY A 102 -29.29 0.52 23.32
C GLY A 102 -29.53 -0.84 22.62
N LYS A 103 -30.46 -0.84 21.64
CA LYS A 103 -30.83 -2.04 20.90
C LYS A 103 -29.85 -2.28 19.75
N ASN A 104 -29.37 -3.50 19.61
CA ASN A 104 -28.50 -3.95 18.52
C ASN A 104 -28.91 -5.34 18.03
N THR A 105 -28.45 -5.71 16.84
CA THR A 105 -28.66 -7.07 16.29
C THR A 105 -27.92 -8.11 17.13
N LYS A 106 -28.37 -9.35 17.09
CA LYS A 106 -27.70 -10.46 17.80
C LYS A 106 -26.29 -10.72 17.26
N GLU A 107 -26.07 -10.49 15.97
CA GLU A 107 -24.76 -10.61 15.34
C GLU A 107 -23.79 -9.57 15.91
N ASN A 108 -24.19 -8.31 16.05
CA ASN A 108 -23.34 -7.30 16.66
C ASN A 108 -23.14 -7.56 18.16
N GLN A 109 -24.14 -8.05 18.86
CA GLN A 109 -23.96 -8.48 20.27
C GLN A 109 -22.93 -9.60 20.40
N ALA A 110 -22.99 -10.62 19.56
CA ALA A 110 -22.00 -11.71 19.55
C ALA A 110 -20.60 -11.21 19.12
N LEU A 111 -20.53 -10.32 18.14
CA LEU A 111 -19.28 -9.67 17.75
C LEU A 111 -18.64 -8.92 18.92
N TYR A 112 -19.43 -8.17 19.68
CA TYR A 112 -18.92 -7.38 20.80
C TYR A 112 -18.64 -8.19 22.05
N GLN A 113 -19.21 -9.39 22.22
CA GLN A 113 -18.72 -10.35 23.21
C GLN A 113 -17.26 -10.73 22.92
N TRP A 114 -16.89 -10.94 21.64
CA TRP A 114 -15.52 -11.19 21.23
C TRP A 114 -14.64 -9.95 21.37
N GLU A 115 -15.05 -8.79 20.83
CA GLU A 115 -14.25 -7.55 20.84
C GLU A 115 -13.93 -7.10 22.28
N ASP A 116 -14.88 -7.22 23.21
CA ASP A 116 -14.67 -6.91 24.63
C ASP A 116 -13.74 -7.91 25.31
N PHE A 117 -13.91 -9.21 25.05
CA PHE A 117 -13.05 -10.25 25.59
C PHE A 117 -11.60 -10.12 25.10
N ALA A 118 -11.41 -9.84 23.83
CA ALA A 118 -10.10 -9.72 23.21
C ALA A 118 -9.43 -8.35 23.42
N ASN A 119 -10.14 -7.35 23.95
CA ASN A 119 -9.70 -5.95 23.94
C ASN A 119 -8.33 -5.74 24.58
N SER A 120 -8.02 -6.37 25.73
CA SER A 120 -6.71 -6.21 26.39
C SER A 120 -5.59 -6.73 25.49
N ILE A 121 -5.73 -7.94 24.98
CA ILE A 121 -4.73 -8.57 24.09
C ILE A 121 -4.56 -7.78 22.79
N ARG A 122 -5.68 -7.41 22.16
CA ARG A 122 -5.68 -6.58 20.95
C ARG A 122 -4.94 -5.26 21.14
N TYR A 123 -5.26 -4.55 22.23
CA TYR A 123 -4.68 -3.26 22.53
C TYR A 123 -3.17 -3.35 22.75
N GLN A 124 -2.71 -4.34 23.51
CA GLN A 124 -1.29 -4.58 23.77
C GLN A 124 -0.51 -5.00 22.50
N SER A 125 -1.17 -5.61 21.53
CA SER A 125 -0.53 -6.14 20.32
C SER A 125 -0.45 -5.15 19.19
N ILE A 126 -1.53 -4.39 18.94
CA ILE A 126 -1.67 -3.61 17.68
C ILE A 126 -1.45 -2.10 17.89
N VAL A 127 -1.53 -1.61 19.13
CA VAL A 127 -1.40 -0.16 19.42
C VAL A 127 -0.01 0.17 19.95
N PRO A 128 1.00 0.39 19.08
CA PRO A 128 2.42 0.36 19.45
C PRO A 128 2.89 1.57 20.26
N MET A 129 2.27 2.74 20.07
CA MET A 129 2.83 3.99 20.60
C MET A 129 2.50 4.28 22.06
N VAL A 130 1.69 3.44 22.71
CA VAL A 130 1.13 3.73 24.04
C VAL A 130 1.48 2.66 25.07
N MET A 131 1.94 1.49 24.63
CA MET A 131 2.14 0.34 25.51
C MET A 131 3.61 0.03 25.75
N GLN A 132 3.99 0.17 27.00
CA GLN A 132 5.28 -0.32 27.52
C GLN A 132 5.21 -1.78 27.98
N THR A 133 4.11 -2.51 27.67
CA THR A 133 3.93 -3.90 28.06
C THR A 133 5.07 -4.75 27.53
N THR A 134 5.76 -5.41 28.44
CA THR A 134 6.84 -6.34 28.12
C THR A 134 6.29 -7.71 27.74
N TYR A 135 7.12 -8.53 27.09
CA TYR A 135 6.72 -9.92 26.79
C TYR A 135 6.55 -10.75 28.06
N LYS A 136 7.21 -10.38 29.16
CA LYS A 136 7.05 -11.06 30.47
C LYS A 136 5.66 -10.87 31.06
N GLU A 137 4.99 -9.76 30.72
CA GLU A 137 3.61 -9.48 31.13
C GLU A 137 2.61 -10.05 30.12
N PHE A 138 2.86 -9.82 28.83
CA PHE A 138 1.95 -10.22 27.76
C PHE A 138 1.84 -11.74 27.59
N PHE A 139 2.95 -12.48 27.58
CA PHE A 139 2.91 -13.92 27.28
C PHE A 139 2.12 -14.75 28.28
N PRO A 140 2.20 -14.52 29.61
CA PRO A 140 1.31 -15.20 30.56
C PRO A 140 -0.16 -14.84 30.35
N GLU A 141 -0.50 -13.55 30.13
CA GLU A 141 -1.85 -13.10 29.86
C GLU A 141 -2.39 -13.72 28.56
N PHE A 142 -1.59 -13.69 27.48
CA PHE A 142 -1.95 -14.29 26.20
C PHE A 142 -2.15 -15.81 26.31
N THR A 143 -1.30 -16.51 27.04
CA THR A 143 -1.44 -17.96 27.24
C THR A 143 -2.75 -18.30 27.97
N GLN A 144 -3.08 -17.54 29.03
CA GLN A 144 -4.36 -17.69 29.73
C GLN A 144 -5.56 -17.35 28.84
N PHE A 145 -5.43 -16.29 28.01
CA PHE A 145 -6.46 -15.90 27.06
C PHE A 145 -6.76 -17.04 26.06
N VAL A 146 -5.73 -17.68 25.50
CA VAL A 146 -5.87 -18.77 24.53
C VAL A 146 -6.63 -19.96 25.11
N THR A 147 -6.47 -20.29 26.42
CA THR A 147 -7.20 -21.41 27.06
C THR A 147 -8.72 -21.21 27.08
N LYS A 148 -9.21 -19.99 26.94
CA LYS A 148 -10.63 -19.65 26.97
C LYS A 148 -11.32 -19.63 25.61
N LEU A 149 -10.56 -19.76 24.52
CA LEU A 149 -11.08 -19.56 23.15
C LEU A 149 -12.20 -20.51 22.78
N ASP A 150 -12.10 -21.81 23.14
CA ASP A 150 -13.12 -22.78 22.79
C ASP A 150 -14.45 -22.47 23.53
N SER A 151 -14.37 -22.02 24.77
CA SER A 151 -15.54 -21.59 25.53
C SER A 151 -16.22 -20.37 24.89
N ILE A 152 -15.43 -19.37 24.50
CA ILE A 152 -15.94 -18.16 23.84
C ILE A 152 -16.57 -18.51 22.48
N LYS A 153 -15.90 -19.31 21.64
CA LYS A 153 -16.45 -19.74 20.35
C LYS A 153 -17.75 -20.56 20.52
N GLY A 154 -17.81 -21.42 21.55
CA GLY A 154 -18.99 -22.21 21.87
C GLY A 154 -20.19 -21.38 22.34
N ALA A 155 -19.94 -20.23 22.97
CA ALA A 155 -20.96 -19.30 23.43
C ALA A 155 -21.59 -18.47 22.31
N ILE A 156 -20.96 -18.36 21.12
CA ILE A 156 -21.47 -17.59 20.01
C ILE A 156 -22.68 -18.26 19.37
N LYS A 157 -23.84 -17.61 19.53
CA LYS A 157 -25.14 -18.03 18.99
C LYS A 157 -26.00 -16.82 18.66
N SER A 158 -25.77 -16.26 17.47
CA SER A 158 -26.55 -15.10 16.99
C SER A 158 -27.93 -15.50 16.44
N GLY A 159 -28.08 -16.77 16.07
CA GLY A 159 -29.25 -17.27 15.34
C GLY A 159 -29.10 -17.21 13.83
N ASP A 160 -27.96 -16.70 13.32
CA ASP A 160 -27.55 -16.79 11.93
C ASP A 160 -26.33 -17.73 11.82
N PRO A 161 -26.52 -18.98 11.34
CA PRO A 161 -25.43 -19.94 11.30
C PRO A 161 -24.25 -19.52 10.43
N LYS A 162 -24.51 -18.75 9.36
CA LYS A 162 -23.44 -18.23 8.48
C LYS A 162 -22.58 -17.20 9.19
N PHE A 163 -23.21 -16.28 9.91
CA PHE A 163 -22.49 -15.34 10.74
C PHE A 163 -21.74 -16.06 11.87
N ASP A 164 -22.37 -17.03 12.53
CA ASP A 164 -21.75 -17.78 13.65
C ASP A 164 -20.49 -18.55 13.20
N GLU A 165 -20.49 -19.10 11.98
CA GLU A 165 -19.30 -19.71 11.38
C GLU A 165 -18.23 -18.64 11.08
N LEU A 166 -18.64 -17.53 10.46
CA LEU A 166 -17.75 -16.47 10.03
C LEU A 166 -17.04 -15.79 11.21
N ILE A 167 -17.77 -15.53 12.31
CA ILE A 167 -17.17 -14.92 13.51
C ILE A 167 -16.19 -15.86 14.20
N ARG A 168 -16.43 -17.18 14.21
CA ARG A 168 -15.45 -18.16 14.73
C ARG A 168 -14.16 -18.15 13.94
N LYS A 169 -14.23 -18.06 12.60
CA LYS A 169 -13.05 -17.89 11.75
C LYS A 169 -12.34 -16.56 12.04
N LYS A 170 -13.11 -15.47 12.21
CA LYS A 170 -12.54 -14.18 12.60
C LYS A 170 -11.74 -14.28 13.89
N ILE A 171 -12.28 -14.98 14.89
CA ILE A 171 -11.60 -15.20 16.18
C ILE A 171 -10.23 -15.88 15.95
N ASP A 172 -10.18 -16.92 15.13
CA ASP A 172 -8.93 -17.63 14.83
C ASP A 172 -7.89 -16.70 14.15
N TYR A 173 -8.33 -15.93 13.17
CA TYR A 173 -7.45 -14.96 12.49
C TYR A 173 -7.00 -13.82 13.42
N ASP A 174 -7.90 -13.31 14.27
CA ASP A 174 -7.57 -12.25 15.22
C ASP A 174 -6.51 -12.71 16.23
N VAL A 175 -6.66 -13.92 16.78
CA VAL A 175 -5.72 -14.47 17.77
C VAL A 175 -4.33 -14.66 17.18
N ASP A 176 -4.23 -15.25 15.99
CA ASP A 176 -2.97 -15.37 15.26
C ASP A 176 -2.39 -13.98 15.01
N TYR A 177 -3.21 -13.03 14.55
CA TYR A 177 -2.78 -11.66 14.26
C TYR A 177 -2.26 -10.93 15.49
N TYR A 178 -2.93 -11.03 16.63
CA TYR A 178 -2.48 -10.43 17.88
C TYR A 178 -1.15 -11.01 18.35
N ALA A 179 -0.99 -12.32 18.28
CA ALA A 179 0.29 -12.97 18.60
C ALA A 179 1.42 -12.46 17.71
N MET A 180 1.23 -12.48 16.38
CA MET A 180 2.21 -12.03 15.43
C MET A 180 2.57 -10.55 15.61
N MET A 181 1.54 -9.70 15.74
CA MET A 181 1.74 -8.25 15.87
C MET A 181 2.46 -7.88 17.16
N PHE A 182 2.25 -8.63 18.26
CA PHE A 182 2.99 -8.41 19.48
C PHE A 182 4.51 -8.51 19.25
N LEU A 183 4.98 -9.47 18.47
CA LEU A 183 6.40 -9.63 18.14
C LEU A 183 6.92 -8.62 17.11
N MET A 184 6.06 -8.21 16.17
CA MET A 184 6.44 -7.30 15.08
C MET A 184 6.39 -5.82 15.46
N THR A 185 5.66 -5.49 16.51
CA THR A 185 5.54 -4.11 16.99
C THR A 185 6.84 -3.67 17.68
N PRO A 186 7.42 -2.50 17.34
CA PRO A 186 8.60 -1.99 18.01
C PRO A 186 8.41 -1.88 19.52
N ARG A 187 9.34 -2.47 20.30
CA ARG A 187 9.35 -2.51 21.77
C ARG A 187 10.74 -2.27 22.30
N THR A 188 10.82 -1.81 23.53
CA THR A 188 12.12 -1.58 24.21
C THR A 188 12.90 -2.88 24.38
N VAL A 189 12.20 -3.99 24.66
CA VAL A 189 12.80 -5.31 24.82
C VAL A 189 11.99 -6.33 24.02
N HIS A 190 12.65 -6.97 23.06
CA HIS A 190 12.07 -8.06 22.29
C HIS A 190 12.40 -9.42 22.90
N PRO A 191 11.45 -10.39 22.91
CA PRO A 191 11.71 -11.75 23.36
C PRO A 191 12.63 -12.48 22.39
N GLN A 192 13.47 -13.39 22.94
CA GLN A 192 14.16 -14.38 22.13
C GLN A 192 13.18 -15.50 21.76
N ARG A 193 13.49 -16.31 20.73
CA ARG A 193 12.63 -17.44 20.33
C ARG A 193 12.36 -18.43 21.47
N SER A 194 13.34 -18.64 22.33
CA SER A 194 13.20 -19.48 23.53
C SER A 194 12.14 -18.99 24.52
N ASP A 195 11.80 -17.69 24.47
CA ASP A 195 10.79 -17.09 25.34
C ASP A 195 9.36 -17.27 24.80
N TRP A 196 9.21 -17.68 23.52
CA TRP A 196 7.91 -17.73 22.87
C TRP A 196 7.03 -18.82 23.46
N PRO A 197 5.75 -18.51 23.84
CA PRO A 197 4.78 -19.53 24.21
C PRO A 197 4.55 -20.56 23.11
N ALA A 198 4.16 -21.76 23.48
CA ALA A 198 3.91 -22.88 22.56
C ALA A 198 2.92 -22.53 21.43
N PHE A 199 1.97 -21.63 21.68
CA PHE A 199 1.01 -21.17 20.68
C PHE A 199 1.69 -20.67 19.39
N TYR A 200 2.82 -19.98 19.51
CA TYR A 200 3.51 -19.43 18.34
C TYR A 200 3.97 -20.49 17.33
N SER A 201 4.24 -21.71 17.78
CA SER A 201 4.59 -22.83 16.91
C SER A 201 3.41 -23.35 16.07
N THR A 202 2.17 -22.99 16.45
CA THR A 202 0.95 -23.41 15.74
C THR A 202 0.51 -22.43 14.65
N ILE A 203 1.09 -21.22 14.61
CA ILE A 203 0.65 -20.15 13.69
C ILE A 203 0.96 -20.52 12.25
N VAL A 204 2.20 -20.93 11.94
CA VAL A 204 2.59 -21.30 10.57
C VAL A 204 2.22 -22.76 10.32
N SER A 205 1.22 -22.98 9.50
CA SER A 205 0.68 -24.30 9.23
C SER A 205 -0.04 -24.32 7.87
N ASP A 206 -0.01 -25.47 7.19
CA ASP A 206 -0.75 -25.70 5.94
C ASP A 206 -2.27 -25.61 6.08
N LYS A 207 -2.77 -25.65 7.30
CA LYS A 207 -4.19 -25.51 7.61
C LYS A 207 -4.65 -24.06 7.76
N LYS A 208 -3.71 -23.12 7.77
CA LYS A 208 -4.01 -21.69 7.92
C LYS A 208 -4.18 -21.02 6.55
N PHE A 209 -5.04 -20.01 6.51
CA PHE A 209 -5.29 -19.22 5.30
C PHE A 209 -5.62 -20.05 4.05
N THR A 210 -6.41 -21.12 4.23
CA THR A 210 -6.83 -22.02 3.13
C THR A 210 -7.99 -21.44 2.31
N SER A 211 -8.77 -20.51 2.89
CA SER A 211 -9.86 -19.79 2.21
C SER A 211 -9.60 -18.29 2.19
N THR A 212 -10.40 -17.58 1.41
CA THR A 212 -10.35 -16.10 1.32
C THR A 212 -11.22 -15.41 2.36
N ASP A 213 -11.78 -16.12 3.33
CA ASP A 213 -12.69 -15.57 4.35
C ASP A 213 -12.06 -14.40 5.12
N VAL A 214 -10.75 -14.47 5.35
CA VAL A 214 -9.99 -13.38 6.00
C VAL A 214 -10.17 -12.03 5.29
N LEU A 215 -10.39 -12.02 3.97
CA LEU A 215 -10.58 -10.79 3.20
C LEU A 215 -11.96 -10.14 3.43
N GLN A 216 -12.86 -10.79 4.16
CA GLN A 216 -14.14 -10.20 4.56
C GLN A 216 -14.04 -9.37 5.84
N PHE A 217 -12.92 -9.45 6.57
CA PHE A 217 -12.75 -8.77 7.85
C PHE A 217 -12.00 -7.45 7.71
N PRO A 218 -12.32 -6.47 8.57
CA PRO A 218 -11.50 -5.26 8.68
C PRO A 218 -10.04 -5.62 8.95
N ARG A 219 -9.13 -5.04 8.16
CA ARG A 219 -7.70 -5.34 8.20
C ARG A 219 -7.32 -6.79 7.84
N GLY A 220 -8.19 -7.52 7.14
CA GLY A 220 -7.92 -8.91 6.75
C GLY A 220 -6.65 -9.05 5.92
N ILE A 221 -6.38 -8.12 5.00
CA ILE A 221 -5.12 -8.13 4.25
C ILE A 221 -3.90 -7.92 5.16
N ASN A 222 -4.01 -7.10 6.22
CA ASN A 222 -2.93 -6.93 7.18
C ASN A 222 -2.66 -8.22 7.98
N MET A 223 -3.70 -9.03 8.25
CA MET A 223 -3.54 -10.35 8.89
C MET A 223 -2.74 -11.29 7.99
N VAL A 224 -3.04 -11.31 6.69
CA VAL A 224 -2.30 -12.12 5.69
C VAL A 224 -0.85 -11.66 5.59
N LEU A 225 -0.61 -10.34 5.50
CA LEU A 225 0.74 -9.77 5.45
C LEU A 225 1.54 -10.07 6.73
N ALA A 226 0.90 -9.97 7.89
CA ALA A 226 1.53 -10.34 9.16
C ALA A 226 1.93 -11.82 9.19
N TYR A 227 1.07 -12.70 8.68
CA TYR A 227 1.36 -14.12 8.57
C TYR A 227 2.57 -14.42 7.67
N THR A 228 2.64 -13.80 6.48
CA THR A 228 3.75 -14.01 5.55
C THR A 228 5.08 -13.49 6.12
N ASN A 229 5.04 -12.36 6.84
CA ASN A 229 6.20 -11.82 7.53
C ASN A 229 6.61 -12.70 8.71
N PHE A 230 5.64 -13.18 9.48
CA PHE A 230 5.91 -14.07 10.62
C PHE A 230 6.48 -15.41 10.18
N ALA A 231 6.00 -16.00 9.08
CA ALA A 231 6.56 -17.22 8.52
C ALA A 231 8.06 -17.04 8.20
N THR A 232 8.45 -15.91 7.62
CA THR A 232 9.86 -15.57 7.38
C THR A 232 10.64 -15.40 8.69
N MET A 233 10.09 -14.65 9.65
CA MET A 233 10.71 -14.37 10.95
C MET A 233 10.84 -15.63 11.80
N SER A 234 9.86 -16.53 11.76
CA SER A 234 9.86 -17.80 12.51
C SER A 234 10.79 -18.86 11.92
N GLY A 235 11.45 -18.59 10.78
CA GLY A 235 12.37 -19.51 10.12
C GLY A 235 11.69 -20.68 9.44
N SER A 236 10.43 -20.48 9.01
CA SER A 236 9.75 -21.42 8.13
C SER A 236 10.53 -21.60 6.83
N ASP A 237 10.50 -22.80 6.25
CA ASP A 237 11.07 -23.09 4.93
C ASP A 237 10.38 -22.30 3.83
N ARG A 238 9.09 -22.00 4.00
CA ARG A 238 8.27 -21.17 3.09
C ARG A 238 8.23 -19.75 3.61
N LYS A 239 8.58 -18.78 2.77
CA LYS A 239 8.76 -17.38 3.13
C LYS A 239 7.86 -16.47 2.28
N GLY A 240 7.52 -15.31 2.85
CA GLY A 240 6.71 -14.33 2.13
C GLY A 240 5.38 -14.91 1.63
N ALA A 241 4.98 -14.55 0.43
CA ALA A 241 3.74 -15.06 -0.18
C ALA A 241 3.71 -16.58 -0.36
N ASP A 242 4.89 -17.23 -0.45
CA ASP A 242 4.97 -18.70 -0.57
C ASP A 242 4.58 -19.45 0.71
N ALA A 243 4.49 -18.77 1.84
CA ALA A 243 3.92 -19.34 3.04
C ALA A 243 2.41 -19.63 2.93
N LEU A 244 1.72 -19.01 1.96
CA LEU A 244 0.29 -19.20 1.72
C LEU A 244 0.04 -20.37 0.76
N ASN A 245 -0.99 -21.18 1.05
CA ASN A 245 -1.45 -22.26 0.17
C ASN A 245 -2.56 -21.81 -0.82
N ASN A 246 -3.17 -20.65 -0.56
CA ASN A 246 -4.24 -20.10 -1.37
C ASN A 246 -3.69 -19.09 -2.37
N ASN A 247 -3.80 -19.37 -3.68
CA ASN A 247 -3.28 -18.51 -4.75
C ASN A 247 -3.93 -17.12 -4.77
N GLN A 248 -5.21 -17.01 -4.43
CA GLN A 248 -5.86 -15.70 -4.38
C GLN A 248 -5.29 -14.83 -3.25
N LEU A 249 -5.02 -15.42 -2.08
CA LEU A 249 -4.35 -14.70 -0.99
C LEU A 249 -2.88 -14.35 -1.33
N LYS A 250 -2.17 -15.24 -2.04
CA LYS A 250 -0.84 -14.92 -2.58
C LYS A 250 -0.92 -13.68 -3.48
N GLY A 251 -1.84 -13.70 -4.44
CA GLY A 251 -2.04 -12.58 -5.35
C GLY A 251 -2.39 -11.27 -4.64
N GLU A 252 -3.25 -11.30 -3.60
CA GLU A 252 -3.53 -10.11 -2.78
C GLU A 252 -2.28 -9.59 -2.08
N THR A 253 -1.46 -10.47 -1.51
CA THR A 253 -0.21 -10.10 -0.85
C THR A 253 0.78 -9.44 -1.82
N LEU A 254 0.94 -10.05 -3.00
CA LEU A 254 1.81 -9.53 -4.06
C LEU A 254 1.31 -8.17 -4.57
N LEU A 255 0.01 -8.05 -4.82
CA LEU A 255 -0.60 -6.80 -5.27
C LEU A 255 -0.47 -5.68 -4.24
N TRP A 256 -0.67 -5.98 -2.96
CA TRP A 256 -0.47 -5.02 -1.88
C TRP A 256 0.98 -4.54 -1.82
N THR A 257 1.93 -5.46 -1.92
CA THR A 257 3.36 -5.13 -1.92
C THR A 257 3.72 -4.27 -3.12
N PHE A 258 3.22 -4.64 -4.31
CA PHE A 258 3.38 -3.83 -5.53
C PHE A 258 2.82 -2.41 -5.34
N ALA A 259 1.58 -2.29 -4.86
CA ALA A 259 0.94 -1.00 -4.62
C ALA A 259 1.71 -0.10 -3.63
N ALA A 260 2.37 -0.70 -2.64
CA ALA A 260 3.14 0.02 -1.63
C ALA A 260 4.54 0.43 -2.09
N SER A 261 5.17 -0.34 -3.00
CA SER A 261 6.57 -0.18 -3.38
C SER A 261 6.78 0.41 -4.77
N ALA A 262 5.85 0.20 -5.71
CA ALA A 262 6.00 0.63 -7.09
C ALA A 262 6.03 2.17 -7.21
N LYS A 263 7.01 2.65 -7.96
CA LYS A 263 7.23 4.08 -8.21
C LYS A 263 7.20 4.43 -9.68
N PHE A 264 7.42 3.45 -10.56
CA PHE A 264 7.57 3.65 -11.99
C PHE A 264 6.69 2.69 -12.77
N TYR A 265 6.09 3.16 -13.87
CA TYR A 265 5.19 2.36 -14.68
C TYR A 265 5.79 1.02 -15.17
N PRO A 266 7.06 0.93 -15.63
CA PRO A 266 7.62 -0.33 -16.10
C PRO A 266 7.73 -1.43 -15.01
N GLU A 267 7.66 -1.07 -13.72
CA GLU A 267 7.62 -2.06 -12.63
C GLU A 267 6.35 -2.92 -12.70
N TYR A 268 5.28 -2.39 -13.31
CA TYR A 268 4.04 -3.13 -13.56
C TYR A 268 4.24 -4.29 -14.55
N GLU A 269 4.99 -4.07 -15.62
CA GLU A 269 5.23 -5.10 -16.63
C GLU A 269 6.02 -6.26 -16.02
N ILE A 270 7.04 -5.95 -15.22
CA ILE A 270 7.80 -6.95 -14.46
C ILE A 270 6.89 -7.67 -13.46
N PHE A 271 6.06 -6.93 -12.73
CA PHE A 271 5.14 -7.50 -11.75
C PHE A 271 4.18 -8.50 -12.40
N ILE A 272 3.59 -8.15 -13.55
CA ILE A 272 2.69 -9.05 -14.28
C ILE A 272 3.45 -10.25 -14.82
N GLU A 273 4.61 -10.05 -15.48
CA GLU A 273 5.41 -11.14 -16.03
C GLU A 273 5.78 -12.20 -14.98
N GLN A 274 6.20 -11.74 -13.79
CA GLN A 274 6.61 -12.62 -12.70
C GLN A 274 5.46 -13.33 -12.00
N ASN A 275 4.24 -12.78 -12.03
CA ASN A 275 3.13 -13.25 -11.22
C ASN A 275 1.89 -13.65 -12.03
N ASP A 276 1.96 -13.71 -13.37
CA ASP A 276 0.82 -13.95 -14.26
C ASP A 276 0.04 -15.23 -13.91
N ALA A 277 0.74 -16.31 -13.56
CA ALA A 277 0.15 -17.61 -13.22
C ALA A 277 -0.58 -17.60 -11.84
N ILE A 278 -0.30 -16.63 -10.97
CA ILE A 278 -0.86 -16.56 -9.63
C ILE A 278 -2.03 -15.57 -9.57
N LEU A 279 -1.91 -14.45 -10.31
CA LEU A 279 -2.88 -13.35 -10.23
C LEU A 279 -4.20 -13.70 -10.91
N THR A 280 -5.31 -13.45 -10.22
CA THR A 280 -6.64 -13.51 -10.80
C THR A 280 -6.87 -12.37 -11.81
N PRO A 281 -7.85 -12.48 -12.74
CA PRO A 281 -8.18 -11.37 -13.65
C PRO A 281 -8.47 -10.04 -12.92
N ASP A 282 -9.22 -10.08 -11.81
CA ASP A 282 -9.50 -8.89 -10.97
C ASP A 282 -8.21 -8.28 -10.42
N GLN A 283 -7.29 -9.11 -9.92
CA GLN A 283 -6.00 -8.64 -9.39
C GLN A 283 -5.13 -8.00 -10.48
N LYS A 284 -5.14 -8.55 -11.69
CA LYS A 284 -4.44 -7.96 -12.85
C LYS A 284 -5.03 -6.59 -13.22
N GLU A 285 -6.35 -6.46 -13.25
CA GLU A 285 -7.00 -5.16 -13.51
C GLU A 285 -6.69 -4.14 -12.39
N ARG A 286 -6.70 -4.55 -11.14
CA ARG A 286 -6.31 -3.67 -10.02
C ARG A 286 -4.83 -3.26 -10.10
N ALA A 287 -3.93 -4.18 -10.45
CA ALA A 287 -2.52 -3.86 -10.68
C ALA A 287 -2.36 -2.84 -11.81
N LYS A 288 -3.09 -3.01 -12.92
CA LYS A 288 -3.13 -2.06 -14.04
C LYS A 288 -3.64 -0.69 -13.60
N ALA A 289 -4.69 -0.64 -12.80
CA ALA A 289 -5.23 0.62 -12.28
C ALA A 289 -4.22 1.36 -11.36
N ILE A 290 -3.43 0.63 -10.58
CA ILE A 290 -2.32 1.18 -9.79
C ILE A 290 -1.24 1.74 -10.73
N ALA A 291 -0.81 0.94 -11.72
CA ALA A 291 0.23 1.32 -12.65
C ALA A 291 -0.13 2.56 -13.49
N MET A 292 -1.40 2.69 -13.89
CA MET A 292 -1.86 3.86 -14.65
C MET A 292 -1.65 5.18 -13.90
N LYS A 293 -1.67 5.16 -12.55
CA LYS A 293 -1.35 6.33 -11.73
C LYS A 293 0.14 6.63 -11.67
N LEU A 294 0.99 5.68 -12.06
CA LEU A 294 2.44 5.84 -12.12
C LEU A 294 2.92 6.34 -13.49
N ARG A 295 2.03 6.43 -14.48
CA ARG A 295 2.38 7.00 -15.78
C ARG A 295 2.68 8.49 -15.63
N PRO A 296 3.80 8.96 -16.17
CA PRO A 296 4.11 10.39 -16.18
C PRO A 296 3.04 11.17 -16.96
N SER A 297 2.64 12.33 -16.44
CA SER A 297 1.59 13.17 -17.05
C SER A 297 1.99 13.71 -18.43
N GLU A 298 3.27 13.89 -18.65
CA GLU A 298 3.84 14.44 -19.89
C GLU A 298 4.32 13.34 -20.86
N ALA A 299 4.19 12.05 -20.53
CA ALA A 299 4.66 10.96 -21.39
C ALA A 299 4.04 11.02 -22.80
N GLY A 300 4.90 10.96 -23.82
CA GLY A 300 4.52 11.05 -25.24
C GLY A 300 4.32 12.46 -25.76
N LYS A 301 4.35 13.50 -24.91
CA LYS A 301 4.30 14.91 -25.35
C LYS A 301 5.68 15.38 -25.79
N PRO A 302 5.77 16.34 -26.73
CA PRO A 302 7.04 16.96 -27.09
C PRO A 302 7.73 17.55 -25.85
N ALA A 303 9.03 17.28 -25.73
CA ALA A 303 9.83 17.84 -24.65
C ALA A 303 9.90 19.37 -24.73
N LYS A 304 9.88 20.04 -23.58
CA LYS A 304 10.20 21.45 -23.48
C LYS A 304 11.70 21.60 -23.70
N ASN A 305 12.09 22.27 -24.82
CA ASN A 305 13.49 22.44 -25.16
C ASN A 305 14.20 23.36 -24.17
N PHE A 306 15.46 23.08 -23.93
CA PHE A 306 16.37 23.94 -23.18
C PHE A 306 17.69 24.06 -23.93
N THR A 307 18.40 25.15 -23.70
CA THR A 307 19.70 25.42 -24.31
C THR A 307 20.62 26.01 -23.26
N TYR A 308 21.82 25.43 -23.13
CA TYR A 308 22.85 25.90 -22.20
C TYR A 308 24.24 25.69 -22.74
N PRO A 309 25.22 26.52 -22.31
CA PRO A 309 26.61 26.37 -22.73
C PRO A 309 27.22 25.07 -22.12
N ASP A 310 28.01 24.41 -22.96
CA ASP A 310 28.87 23.30 -22.55
C ASP A 310 30.14 23.80 -21.82
N ILE A 311 31.03 22.85 -21.47
CA ILE A 311 32.30 23.16 -20.79
C ILE A 311 33.21 24.12 -21.60
N ASN A 312 33.04 24.18 -22.92
CA ASN A 312 33.80 25.04 -23.83
C ASN A 312 33.07 26.36 -24.16
N GLY A 313 31.86 26.54 -23.63
CA GLY A 313 31.01 27.69 -23.88
C GLY A 313 30.17 27.60 -25.15
N LYS A 314 30.12 26.45 -25.81
CA LYS A 314 29.24 26.21 -26.95
C LYS A 314 27.83 25.97 -26.50
N GLU A 315 26.84 26.66 -27.03
CA GLU A 315 25.43 26.42 -26.78
C GLU A 315 25.00 25.05 -27.32
N VAL A 316 24.34 24.26 -26.48
CA VAL A 316 23.83 22.95 -26.82
C VAL A 316 22.39 22.83 -26.33
N SER A 317 21.53 22.37 -27.22
CA SER A 317 20.09 22.20 -26.97
C SER A 317 19.70 20.75 -26.85
N LEU A 318 18.64 20.45 -26.09
CA LEU A 318 18.05 19.11 -26.07
C LEU A 318 17.64 18.65 -27.48
N SER A 319 17.11 19.56 -28.29
CA SER A 319 16.69 19.31 -29.69
C SER A 319 17.80 18.86 -30.63
N ASP A 320 19.08 19.09 -30.29
CA ASP A 320 20.24 18.70 -31.12
C ASP A 320 20.43 17.18 -31.13
N PHE A 321 19.78 16.47 -30.22
CA PHE A 321 19.90 15.01 -30.05
C PHE A 321 18.70 14.23 -30.59
N LYS A 322 17.87 14.82 -31.45
CA LYS A 322 16.82 14.10 -32.17
C LYS A 322 17.41 12.90 -32.91
N GLY A 323 16.71 11.76 -32.85
CA GLY A 323 17.19 10.48 -33.37
C GLY A 323 17.86 9.60 -32.31
N LYS A 324 18.14 10.15 -31.14
CA LYS A 324 18.74 9.40 -30.01
C LYS A 324 17.83 9.41 -28.79
N VAL A 325 17.92 8.36 -27.99
CA VAL A 325 17.36 8.36 -26.64
C VAL A 325 18.22 9.30 -25.78
N VAL A 326 17.60 10.17 -24.99
CA VAL A 326 18.35 11.14 -24.17
C VAL A 326 18.05 10.93 -22.70
N VAL A 327 19.10 10.73 -21.90
CA VAL A 327 19.05 10.73 -20.45
C VAL A 327 19.59 12.06 -19.94
N VAL A 328 18.80 12.81 -19.19
CA VAL A 328 19.23 14.06 -18.58
C VAL A 328 19.39 13.87 -17.07
N ASP A 329 20.57 14.19 -16.55
CA ASP A 329 20.90 14.29 -15.12
C ASP A 329 20.95 15.77 -14.72
N VAL A 330 20.03 16.21 -13.89
CA VAL A 330 20.07 17.55 -13.30
C VAL A 330 20.69 17.47 -11.91
N TRP A 331 21.86 18.12 -11.78
CA TRP A 331 22.74 17.96 -10.62
C TRP A 331 23.45 19.27 -10.21
N ALA A 332 24.33 19.21 -9.22
CA ALA A 332 25.24 20.31 -8.89
C ALA A 332 26.45 19.82 -8.10
N THR A 333 27.56 20.57 -8.11
CA THR A 333 28.80 20.22 -7.39
C THR A 333 28.64 20.17 -5.88
N TRP A 334 27.68 20.90 -5.33
CA TRP A 334 27.35 20.91 -3.90
C TRP A 334 26.37 19.80 -3.49
N CYS A 335 25.76 19.08 -4.44
CA CYS A 335 24.76 18.03 -4.18
C CYS A 335 25.43 16.72 -3.79
N GLY A 336 25.45 16.39 -2.50
CA GLY A 336 25.99 15.12 -1.98
C GLY A 336 25.34 13.88 -2.61
N PRO A 337 24.00 13.75 -2.59
CA PRO A 337 23.31 12.61 -3.21
C PRO A 337 23.57 12.48 -4.72
N CYS A 338 23.74 13.60 -5.46
CA CYS A 338 24.09 13.55 -6.88
C CYS A 338 25.46 12.89 -7.10
N LYS A 339 26.45 13.28 -6.28
CA LYS A 339 27.79 12.68 -6.33
C LYS A 339 27.77 11.20 -6.00
N GLY A 340 26.86 10.76 -5.13
CA GLY A 340 26.66 9.34 -4.82
C GLY A 340 26.17 8.51 -6.01
N GLU A 341 25.49 9.12 -7.01
CA GLU A 341 25.03 8.43 -8.22
C GLU A 341 26.08 8.37 -9.33
N LEU A 342 27.16 9.17 -9.29
CA LEU A 342 28.16 9.23 -10.34
C LEU A 342 28.82 7.89 -10.69
N PRO A 343 29.21 7.01 -9.73
CA PRO A 343 29.77 5.70 -10.08
C PRO A 343 28.80 4.84 -10.89
N PHE A 344 27.52 4.89 -10.56
CA PHE A 344 26.47 4.14 -11.26
C PHE A 344 26.18 4.74 -12.63
N LEU A 345 26.19 6.09 -12.75
CA LEU A 345 26.00 6.78 -14.01
C LEU A 345 27.13 6.45 -14.99
N LYS A 346 28.40 6.54 -14.56
CA LYS A 346 29.58 6.19 -15.38
C LYS A 346 29.50 4.74 -15.88
N LYS A 347 29.12 3.81 -15.00
CA LYS A 347 28.93 2.43 -15.40
C LYS A 347 27.83 2.26 -16.43
N LEU A 348 26.70 2.97 -16.26
CA LEU A 348 25.59 2.93 -17.21
C LEU A 348 25.97 3.52 -18.55
N GLU A 349 26.71 4.64 -18.59
CA GLU A 349 27.27 5.24 -19.81
C GLU A 349 28.19 4.27 -20.56
N GLU A 350 29.05 3.55 -19.84
CA GLU A 350 29.94 2.54 -20.42
C GLU A 350 29.14 1.36 -21.01
N GLU A 351 28.13 0.83 -20.29
CA GLU A 351 27.28 -0.25 -20.76
C GLU A 351 26.41 0.15 -21.98
N MET A 352 26.17 1.43 -22.17
CA MET A 352 25.42 2.00 -23.29
C MET A 352 26.31 2.52 -24.42
N HIS A 353 27.63 2.40 -24.29
CA HIS A 353 28.56 2.86 -25.31
C HIS A 353 28.26 2.22 -26.69
N GLY A 354 28.27 3.05 -27.74
CA GLY A 354 27.99 2.60 -29.12
C GLY A 354 26.51 2.42 -29.45
N LYS A 355 25.58 2.66 -28.50
CA LYS A 355 24.13 2.66 -28.76
C LYS A 355 23.63 4.10 -29.03
N ASP A 356 22.45 4.22 -29.65
CA ASP A 356 21.82 5.51 -29.94
C ASP A 356 21.22 6.17 -28.68
N VAL A 357 22.05 6.38 -27.65
CA VAL A 357 21.71 7.08 -26.44
C VAL A 357 22.74 8.17 -26.13
N VAL A 358 22.26 9.28 -25.56
CA VAL A 358 23.07 10.39 -25.10
C VAL A 358 22.77 10.69 -23.65
N PHE A 359 23.80 10.90 -22.86
CA PHE A 359 23.72 11.36 -21.48
C PHE A 359 24.08 12.83 -21.41
N ILE A 360 23.23 13.65 -20.79
CA ILE A 360 23.39 15.09 -20.63
C ILE A 360 23.36 15.41 -19.15
N GLY A 361 24.47 15.91 -18.61
CA GLY A 361 24.51 16.47 -17.26
C GLY A 361 24.21 17.97 -17.31
N VAL A 362 23.18 18.43 -16.62
CA VAL A 362 22.81 19.85 -16.49
C VAL A 362 23.09 20.32 -15.08
N SER A 363 24.14 21.09 -14.91
CA SER A 363 24.50 21.64 -13.60
C SER A 363 23.66 22.85 -13.21
N LEU A 364 23.12 22.83 -12.01
CA LEU A 364 22.45 23.96 -11.34
C LEU A 364 23.39 24.78 -10.45
N ASP A 365 24.72 24.65 -10.63
CA ASP A 365 25.66 25.54 -9.97
C ASP A 365 25.41 26.99 -10.42
N GLU A 366 25.54 27.94 -9.51
CA GLU A 366 25.38 29.37 -9.82
C GLU A 366 26.46 29.87 -10.76
N ALA A 367 26.20 30.96 -11.50
CA ALA A 367 27.15 31.55 -12.44
C ALA A 367 28.53 31.80 -11.82
N LYS A 368 28.59 32.23 -10.56
CA LYS A 368 29.85 32.45 -9.81
C LYS A 368 30.67 31.19 -9.58
N ASP A 369 30.01 30.01 -9.56
CA ASP A 369 30.65 28.71 -9.31
C ASP A 369 30.97 27.95 -10.62
N LYS A 370 30.86 28.60 -11.78
CA LYS A 370 31.11 27.98 -13.11
C LYS A 370 32.49 27.34 -13.18
N GLN A 371 33.55 28.02 -12.71
CA GLN A 371 34.92 27.46 -12.73
C GLN A 371 35.01 26.21 -11.85
N LYS A 372 34.41 26.20 -10.68
CA LYS A 372 34.34 25.02 -9.79
C LYS A 372 33.66 23.84 -10.45
N TRP A 373 32.57 24.09 -11.22
CA TRP A 373 31.90 23.06 -12.01
C TRP A 373 32.82 22.52 -13.11
N ILE A 374 33.52 23.37 -13.86
CA ILE A 374 34.48 22.94 -14.90
C ILE A 374 35.57 22.05 -14.30
N ASP A 375 36.14 22.47 -13.17
CA ASP A 375 37.20 21.72 -12.48
C ASP A 375 36.70 20.39 -12.00
N PHE A 376 35.46 20.31 -11.46
CA PHE A 376 34.82 19.09 -11.02
C PHE A 376 34.58 18.13 -12.18
N VAL A 377 34.01 18.60 -13.31
CA VAL A 377 33.75 17.77 -14.49
C VAL A 377 35.05 17.15 -15.00
N LYS A 378 36.15 17.93 -15.07
CA LYS A 378 37.47 17.44 -15.47
C LYS A 378 38.08 16.47 -14.50
N LYS A 379 38.04 16.79 -13.20
CA LYS A 379 38.58 15.95 -12.12
C LYS A 379 37.90 14.59 -12.07
N GLU A 380 36.58 14.58 -12.14
CA GLU A 380 35.79 13.35 -12.10
C GLU A 380 35.71 12.63 -13.45
N ASP A 381 36.31 13.20 -14.51
CA ASP A 381 36.26 12.65 -15.89
C ASP A 381 34.82 12.31 -16.30
N LEU A 382 33.88 13.26 -16.09
CA LEU A 382 32.47 13.06 -16.45
C LEU A 382 32.36 13.02 -17.98
N LYS A 383 31.78 11.93 -18.47
CA LYS A 383 31.52 11.71 -19.89
C LYS A 383 30.18 12.34 -20.30
N GLY A 384 29.79 12.12 -21.54
CA GLY A 384 28.57 12.70 -22.10
C GLY A 384 28.65 14.21 -22.29
N VAL A 385 27.51 14.84 -22.43
CA VAL A 385 27.40 16.30 -22.64
C VAL A 385 27.20 16.97 -21.29
N GLN A 386 28.12 17.87 -20.93
CA GLN A 386 28.06 18.58 -19.65
C GLN A 386 27.70 20.04 -19.89
N LEU A 387 26.56 20.49 -19.34
CA LEU A 387 25.95 21.79 -19.52
C LEU A 387 25.86 22.57 -18.21
N HIS A 388 25.96 23.89 -18.28
CA HIS A 388 25.89 24.78 -17.13
C HIS A 388 24.66 25.69 -17.20
N ALA A 389 23.66 25.44 -16.33
CA ALA A 389 22.39 26.17 -16.34
C ALA A 389 22.39 27.47 -15.52
N SER A 390 23.49 27.81 -14.86
CA SER A 390 23.65 29.04 -14.04
C SER A 390 22.59 29.19 -12.93
N GLY A 391 22.33 28.11 -12.18
CA GLY A 391 21.37 28.07 -11.06
C GLY A 391 20.04 27.41 -11.43
N TRP A 392 19.02 27.64 -10.62
CA TRP A 392 17.65 27.12 -10.79
C TRP A 392 16.96 27.86 -11.96
N SER A 393 17.38 27.54 -13.17
CA SER A 393 17.02 28.24 -14.39
C SER A 393 15.76 27.70 -15.08
N GLN A 394 15.65 27.89 -16.41
CA GLN A 394 14.48 27.52 -17.18
C GLN A 394 14.13 26.02 -17.04
N ILE A 395 15.10 25.10 -17.12
CA ILE A 395 14.86 23.66 -17.02
C ILE A 395 14.17 23.30 -15.70
N ALA A 396 14.56 23.96 -14.60
CA ALA A 396 13.96 23.68 -13.29
C ALA A 396 12.49 24.13 -13.23
N ARG A 397 12.15 25.23 -13.87
CA ARG A 397 10.76 25.72 -13.97
C ARG A 397 9.91 24.87 -14.91
N ASP A 398 10.44 24.58 -16.11
CA ASP A 398 9.72 23.87 -17.16
C ASP A 398 9.35 22.43 -16.78
N TYR A 399 10.24 21.76 -16.04
CA TYR A 399 10.06 20.37 -15.58
C TYR A 399 9.73 20.28 -14.08
N GLU A 400 9.30 21.37 -13.45
CA GLU A 400 8.89 21.44 -12.05
C GLU A 400 9.87 20.77 -11.07
N ILE A 401 11.18 20.98 -11.30
CA ILE A 401 12.23 20.38 -10.50
C ILE A 401 12.32 21.12 -9.15
N LYS A 402 11.97 20.44 -8.07
CA LYS A 402 12.01 20.98 -6.70
C LYS A 402 13.21 20.49 -5.89
N GLY A 403 14.00 19.58 -6.45
CA GLY A 403 15.16 18.99 -5.77
C GLY A 403 15.99 18.13 -6.71
N ILE A 404 17.27 17.98 -6.41
CA ILE A 404 18.25 17.18 -7.14
C ILE A 404 18.84 16.06 -6.25
N PRO A 405 19.31 14.92 -6.82
CA PRO A 405 19.39 14.63 -8.25
C PRO A 405 18.01 14.42 -8.89
N ARG A 406 17.86 14.83 -10.16
CA ARG A 406 16.68 14.59 -10.96
C ARG A 406 17.11 13.98 -12.29
N PHE A 407 16.59 12.79 -12.61
CA PHE A 407 16.81 12.14 -13.90
C PHE A 407 15.57 12.24 -14.77
N MET A 408 15.76 12.46 -16.08
CA MET A 408 14.68 12.51 -17.06
C MET A 408 15.08 11.66 -18.27
N LEU A 409 14.09 11.10 -18.97
CA LEU A 409 14.29 10.26 -20.15
C LEU A 409 13.42 10.78 -21.29
N PHE A 410 14.01 10.90 -22.48
CA PHE A 410 13.37 11.34 -23.72
C PHE A 410 13.59 10.31 -24.83
N ASP A 411 12.58 10.14 -25.68
CA ASP A 411 12.60 9.21 -26.80
C ASP A 411 13.38 9.78 -28.03
N LYS A 412 13.59 8.93 -29.03
CA LYS A 412 14.27 9.33 -30.29
C LYS A 412 13.57 10.46 -31.06
N LYS A 413 12.25 10.65 -30.82
CA LYS A 413 11.48 11.73 -31.47
C LYS A 413 11.59 13.05 -30.69
N GLY A 414 12.21 13.04 -29.52
CA GLY A 414 12.32 14.19 -28.63
C GLY A 414 11.06 14.38 -27.79
N ASN A 415 10.27 13.30 -27.52
CA ASN A 415 9.14 13.36 -26.59
C ASN A 415 9.60 12.92 -25.20
N VAL A 416 8.85 13.34 -24.20
CA VAL A 416 9.04 12.93 -22.82
C VAL A 416 8.65 11.45 -22.65
N VAL A 417 9.59 10.61 -22.22
CA VAL A 417 9.28 9.28 -21.69
C VAL A 417 8.92 9.40 -20.22
N THR A 418 9.78 10.08 -19.47
CA THR A 418 9.49 10.47 -18.08
C THR A 418 10.35 11.65 -17.64
N GLU A 419 9.75 12.58 -16.93
CA GLU A 419 10.41 13.72 -16.29
C GLU A 419 10.94 13.40 -14.89
N ASN A 420 10.69 12.19 -14.39
CA ASN A 420 11.17 11.69 -13.13
C ASN A 420 11.59 10.22 -13.27
N ALA A 421 12.71 10.01 -13.98
CA ALA A 421 13.28 8.69 -14.20
C ALA A 421 13.92 8.13 -12.92
N PRO A 422 14.03 6.79 -12.80
CA PRO A 422 14.84 6.17 -11.76
C PRO A 422 16.28 6.69 -11.76
N ARG A 423 16.93 6.65 -10.61
CA ARG A 423 18.36 6.99 -10.50
C ARG A 423 19.23 5.90 -11.16
N PRO A 424 20.47 6.20 -11.59
CA PRO A 424 21.38 5.21 -12.16
C PRO A 424 21.67 4.00 -11.27
N SER A 425 21.64 4.17 -9.94
CA SER A 425 21.77 3.07 -8.97
C SER A 425 20.59 2.09 -9.02
N ASN A 426 19.46 2.47 -9.62
CA ASN A 426 18.31 1.60 -9.82
C ASN A 426 18.37 0.96 -11.22
N PRO A 427 18.39 -0.39 -11.34
CA PRO A 427 18.47 -1.09 -12.63
C PRO A 427 17.31 -0.78 -13.58
N MET A 428 16.20 -0.21 -13.07
CA MET A 428 15.05 0.19 -13.87
C MET A 428 15.40 1.25 -14.91
N LEU A 429 16.31 2.19 -14.59
CA LEU A 429 16.73 3.21 -15.59
C LEU A 429 17.32 2.55 -16.82
N LYS A 430 18.23 1.59 -16.65
CA LYS A 430 18.81 0.83 -17.77
C LYS A 430 17.74 0.14 -18.59
N LYS A 431 16.80 -0.56 -17.94
CA LYS A 431 15.67 -1.24 -18.62
C LYS A 431 14.86 -0.25 -19.45
N MET A 432 14.50 0.90 -18.91
CA MET A 432 13.74 1.94 -19.64
C MET A 432 14.50 2.47 -20.87
N ILE A 433 15.81 2.70 -20.75
CA ILE A 433 16.65 3.11 -21.89
C ILE A 433 16.64 2.03 -22.98
N GLU A 434 16.84 0.76 -22.58
CA GLU A 434 16.87 -0.38 -23.52
C GLU A 434 15.51 -0.59 -24.23
N GLU A 435 14.41 -0.32 -23.55
CA GLU A 435 13.07 -0.35 -24.16
C GLU A 435 12.88 0.78 -25.18
N GLU A 436 13.33 1.99 -24.89
CA GLU A 436 13.25 3.11 -25.84
C GLU A 436 14.20 2.94 -27.04
N LEU A 437 15.34 2.28 -26.86
CA LEU A 437 16.25 1.95 -27.95
C LEU A 437 15.65 0.97 -28.96
N LYS A 438 14.71 0.09 -28.54
CA LYS A 438 14.03 -0.88 -29.41
C LYS A 438 12.92 -0.26 -30.28
N LYS A 439 12.42 0.92 -29.92
CA LYS A 439 11.43 1.70 -30.67
C LYS A 439 12.12 2.53 -31.76
#